data_68379d8b7aaf7ae16f239613cbebb39c
#
_entry.id   68379d8b7aaf7ae16f239613cbebb39c
#
_cell.length_a   1.000
_cell.length_b   1.000
_cell.length_c   1.000
_cell.angle_alpha   90.00
_cell.angle_beta   90.00
_cell.angle_gamma   90.00
#
_symmetry.space_group_name_H-M   'P 1'
#
loop_
_entity.id
_entity.type
_entity.pdbx_description
1 polymer ?
#
loop_
_entity_poly.entity_id
_entity_poly.type
_entity_poly.pdbx_seq_one_letter_code
_entity_poly.pdbx_strand_id
1 'polypeptide(L)'
;SDTHNSASFRIARLGEAYLLYAEACLETGNLDEGKKYLNAIQKRAEAPETELTTQTLRDEKQYELWFETCRFHDIVRWGIAKECQDAVVDQVPQLYDDFFIQGTPYYGKEHHLRAELTHPLSVDQNLPASSYGFVKGKHEYFPFPKDVIDLNKELHQLNGWANN
;
A
#
# COMPACT_ATOMS: atom_id res chain seq x y z
N SER A 1 19.01 19.06 18.39
CA SER A 1 18.34 17.87 18.94
C SER A 1 18.78 16.68 18.12
N ASP A 2 19.51 15.78 18.75
CA ASP A 2 19.97 14.55 18.12
C ASP A 2 18.76 13.66 17.79
N THR A 3 18.53 13.45 16.52
CA THR A 3 17.48 12.61 15.98
C THR A 3 17.91 11.13 15.87
N HIS A 4 18.89 10.71 16.65
CA HIS A 4 19.34 9.32 16.67
C HIS A 4 18.36 8.46 17.47
N ASN A 5 17.55 7.70 16.76
CA ASN A 5 16.71 6.67 17.35
C ASN A 5 17.51 5.37 17.44
N SER A 6 17.69 4.85 18.66
CA SER A 6 18.36 3.56 18.90
C SER A 6 17.43 2.36 18.76
N ALA A 7 16.20 2.57 18.34
CA ALA A 7 15.26 1.47 18.10
C ALA A 7 15.70 0.63 16.89
N SER A 8 15.71 -0.67 17.06
CA SER A 8 16.01 -1.60 15.96
C SER A 8 14.89 -1.55 14.91
N PHE A 9 15.26 -1.30 13.67
CA PHE A 9 14.33 -1.42 12.55
C PHE A 9 14.08 -2.90 12.26
N ARG A 10 12.81 -3.30 12.26
CA ARG A 10 12.43 -4.67 11.91
C ARG A 10 12.30 -4.78 10.39
N ILE A 11 13.18 -5.58 9.78
CA ILE A 11 13.17 -5.83 8.33
C ILE A 11 12.11 -6.88 7.97
N ALA A 12 11.97 -7.91 8.81
CA ALA A 12 10.98 -8.98 8.64
C ALA A 12 10.56 -9.52 10.01
N ARG A 13 9.39 -10.14 10.09
CA ARG A 13 8.88 -10.76 11.31
C ARG A 13 8.16 -12.09 11.04
N LEU A 14 7.94 -12.87 12.08
CA LEU A 14 7.35 -14.20 11.96
C LEU A 14 5.97 -14.21 11.30
N GLY A 15 5.15 -13.18 11.54
CA GLY A 15 3.83 -13.05 10.90
C GLY A 15 3.94 -12.96 9.38
N GLU A 16 4.88 -12.18 8.86
CA GLU A 16 5.16 -12.12 7.43
C GLU A 16 5.64 -13.47 6.88
N ALA A 17 6.56 -14.14 7.59
CA ALA A 17 7.06 -15.45 7.18
C ALA A 17 5.93 -16.49 7.11
N TYR A 18 4.99 -16.49 8.05
CA TYR A 18 3.82 -17.37 8.03
C TYR A 18 2.92 -17.10 6.84
N LEU A 19 2.65 -15.84 6.53
CA LEU A 19 1.81 -15.47 5.38
C LEU A 19 2.48 -15.75 4.04
N LEU A 20 3.81 -15.59 3.94
CA LEU A 20 4.57 -16.00 2.74
C LEU A 20 4.55 -17.52 2.56
N TYR A 21 4.67 -18.27 3.65
CA TYR A 21 4.57 -19.73 3.59
C TYR A 21 3.16 -20.19 3.22
N ALA A 22 2.13 -19.59 3.82
CA ALA A 22 0.73 -19.87 3.45
C ALA A 22 0.47 -19.56 1.97
N GLU A 23 1.04 -18.50 1.43
CA GLU A 23 0.97 -18.16 0.01
C GLU A 23 1.66 -19.22 -0.87
N ALA A 24 2.86 -19.64 -0.51
CA ALA A 24 3.54 -20.71 -1.23
C ALA A 24 2.75 -22.03 -1.20
N CYS A 25 2.10 -22.34 -0.09
CA CYS A 25 1.19 -23.49 0.03
C CYS A 25 -0.04 -23.33 -0.87
N LEU A 26 -0.62 -22.14 -0.96
CA LEU A 26 -1.76 -21.85 -1.84
C LEU A 26 -1.37 -22.09 -3.32
N GLU A 27 -0.24 -21.55 -3.74
CA GLU A 27 0.25 -21.69 -5.12
C GLU A 27 0.63 -23.13 -5.50
N THR A 28 1.04 -23.94 -4.53
CA THR A 28 1.40 -25.34 -4.73
C THR A 28 0.25 -26.31 -4.48
N GLY A 29 -0.93 -25.82 -4.10
CA GLY A 29 -2.10 -26.64 -3.82
C GLY A 29 -2.09 -27.37 -2.46
N ASN A 30 -1.13 -27.05 -1.59
CA ASN A 30 -1.05 -27.64 -0.23
C ASN A 30 -1.89 -26.83 0.77
N LEU A 31 -3.20 -26.78 0.52
CA LEU A 31 -4.12 -25.87 1.20
C LEU A 31 -4.24 -26.11 2.70
N ASP A 32 -4.30 -27.39 3.12
CA ASP A 32 -4.43 -27.73 4.54
C ASP A 32 -3.22 -27.28 5.37
N GLU A 33 -2.04 -27.39 4.81
CA GLU A 33 -0.82 -26.93 5.46
C GLU A 33 -0.78 -25.39 5.54
N GLY A 34 -1.02 -24.71 4.41
CA GLY A 34 -1.02 -23.26 4.39
C GLY A 34 -2.08 -22.64 5.28
N LYS A 35 -3.26 -23.27 5.40
CA LYS A 35 -4.34 -22.87 6.29
C LYS A 35 -3.90 -22.82 7.76
N LYS A 36 -3.06 -23.74 8.22
CA LYS A 36 -2.56 -23.74 9.60
C LYS A 36 -1.80 -22.46 9.93
N TYR A 37 -1.00 -21.96 9.00
CA TYR A 37 -0.21 -20.74 9.18
C TYR A 37 -1.06 -19.48 9.09
N LEU A 38 -2.02 -19.43 8.18
CA LEU A 38 -3.02 -18.38 8.12
C LEU A 38 -3.80 -18.29 9.43
N ASN A 39 -4.36 -19.41 9.88
CA ASN A 39 -5.17 -19.47 11.09
C ASN A 39 -4.35 -19.23 12.37
N ALA A 40 -3.05 -19.51 12.38
CA ALA A 40 -2.18 -19.17 13.49
C ALA A 40 -2.10 -17.65 13.72
N ILE A 41 -2.11 -16.86 12.65
CA ILE A 41 -2.16 -15.41 12.72
C ILE A 41 -3.52 -14.92 13.19
N GLN A 42 -4.58 -15.41 12.57
CA GLN A 42 -5.96 -15.07 12.93
C GLN A 42 -6.27 -15.38 14.39
N LYS A 43 -5.86 -16.55 14.86
CA LYS A 43 -6.00 -16.94 16.26
C LYS A 43 -5.25 -16.01 17.22
N ARG A 44 -4.04 -15.61 16.88
CA ARG A 44 -3.28 -14.64 17.68
C ARG A 44 -3.97 -13.27 17.76
N ALA A 45 -4.62 -12.87 16.66
CA ALA A 45 -5.38 -11.62 16.57
C ALA A 45 -6.81 -11.73 17.13
N GLU A 46 -7.20 -12.89 17.68
CA GLU A 46 -8.56 -13.19 18.13
C GLU A 46 -9.61 -13.01 17.03
N ALA A 47 -9.20 -13.18 15.78
CA ALA A 47 -10.05 -13.12 14.61
C ALA A 47 -10.61 -14.51 14.26
N PRO A 48 -11.75 -14.61 13.57
CA PRO A 48 -12.29 -15.87 13.09
C PRO A 48 -11.33 -16.57 12.13
N GLU A 49 -11.15 -17.88 12.32
CA GLU A 49 -10.38 -18.71 11.40
C GLU A 49 -11.11 -18.85 10.06
N THR A 50 -10.36 -18.82 8.96
CA THR A 50 -10.90 -18.89 7.60
C THR A 50 -10.23 -19.97 6.76
N GLU A 51 -10.88 -20.34 5.64
CA GLU A 51 -10.24 -21.16 4.62
C GLU A 51 -9.13 -20.39 3.90
N LEU A 52 -8.08 -21.13 3.50
CA LEU A 52 -7.01 -20.54 2.69
C LEU A 52 -7.47 -20.37 1.24
N THR A 53 -7.70 -19.15 0.86
CA THR A 53 -8.01 -18.73 -0.52
C THR A 53 -7.13 -17.55 -0.89
N THR A 54 -7.07 -17.21 -2.17
CA THR A 54 -6.37 -16.01 -2.63
C THR A 54 -6.88 -14.75 -1.93
N GLN A 55 -8.19 -14.64 -1.74
CA GLN A 55 -8.79 -13.46 -1.12
C GLN A 55 -8.47 -13.39 0.37
N THR A 56 -8.72 -14.49 1.12
CA THR A 56 -8.46 -14.50 2.58
C THR A 56 -6.99 -14.27 2.91
N LEU A 57 -6.08 -14.79 2.09
CA LEU A 57 -4.64 -14.53 2.24
C LEU A 57 -4.29 -13.06 2.00
N ARG A 58 -4.84 -12.45 0.93
CA ARG A 58 -4.61 -11.04 0.59
C ARG A 58 -5.14 -10.10 1.67
N ASP A 59 -6.31 -10.40 2.19
CA ASP A 59 -6.93 -9.64 3.28
C ASP A 59 -6.10 -9.75 4.56
N GLU A 60 -5.70 -10.96 4.94
CA GLU A 60 -4.89 -11.17 6.12
C GLU A 60 -3.52 -10.48 6.03
N LYS A 61 -2.86 -10.55 4.87
CA LYS A 61 -1.62 -9.80 4.63
C LYS A 61 -1.83 -8.29 4.77
N GLN A 62 -2.98 -7.78 4.36
CA GLN A 62 -3.30 -6.36 4.50
C GLN A 62 -3.50 -5.97 5.97
N TYR A 63 -4.21 -6.78 6.74
CA TYR A 63 -4.48 -6.49 8.15
C TYR A 63 -3.26 -6.68 9.03
N GLU A 64 -2.57 -7.81 8.86
CA GLU A 64 -1.43 -8.19 9.69
C GLU A 64 -0.21 -7.31 9.44
N LEU A 65 0.04 -6.92 8.18
CA LEU A 65 1.24 -6.18 7.76
C LEU A 65 0.95 -4.69 7.49
N TRP A 66 -0.09 -4.15 8.13
CA TRP A 66 -0.45 -2.74 8.03
C TRP A 66 0.73 -1.85 8.44
N PHE A 67 1.08 -0.87 7.59
CA PHE A 67 2.24 0.01 7.74
C PHE A 67 3.63 -0.65 7.70
N GLU A 68 3.76 -1.90 7.26
CA GLU A 68 5.04 -2.61 7.22
C GLU A 68 5.69 -2.64 5.82
N THR A 69 5.38 -1.70 4.94
CA THR A 69 6.00 -1.51 3.61
C THR A 69 5.82 -2.64 2.59
N CYS A 70 5.37 -3.84 2.99
CA CYS A 70 5.25 -5.01 2.11
C CYS A 70 4.14 -4.86 1.06
N ARG A 71 3.09 -4.10 1.36
CA ARG A 71 1.85 -4.05 0.56
C ARG A 71 2.08 -3.67 -0.90
N PHE A 72 2.93 -2.68 -1.16
CA PHE A 72 3.22 -2.26 -2.54
C PHE A 72 3.82 -3.41 -3.36
N HIS A 73 4.79 -4.11 -2.81
CA HIS A 73 5.41 -5.25 -3.48
C HIS A 73 4.43 -6.39 -3.73
N ASP A 74 3.55 -6.67 -2.78
CA ASP A 74 2.53 -7.70 -2.90
C ASP A 74 1.52 -7.37 -4.02
N ILE A 75 0.93 -6.18 -4.03
CA ILE A 75 -0.06 -5.81 -5.04
C ILE A 75 0.53 -5.71 -6.45
N VAL A 76 1.81 -5.34 -6.57
CA VAL A 76 2.52 -5.32 -7.86
C VAL A 76 2.76 -6.74 -8.36
N ARG A 77 3.32 -7.63 -7.54
CA ARG A 77 3.59 -9.03 -7.96
C ARG A 77 2.32 -9.85 -8.19
N TRP A 78 1.22 -9.52 -7.50
CA TRP A 78 -0.10 -10.12 -7.77
C TRP A 78 -0.79 -9.53 -8.99
N GLY A 79 -0.26 -8.46 -9.58
CA GLY A 79 -0.81 -7.80 -10.75
C GLY A 79 -2.10 -7.02 -10.49
N ILE A 80 -2.43 -6.71 -9.23
CA ILE A 80 -3.66 -6.01 -8.80
C ILE A 80 -3.43 -4.56 -8.38
N ALA A 81 -2.24 -4.03 -8.58
CA ALA A 81 -1.89 -2.68 -8.14
C ALA A 81 -2.83 -1.61 -8.72
N LYS A 82 -3.18 -1.73 -10.00
CA LYS A 82 -4.13 -0.82 -10.63
C LYS A 82 -5.52 -0.88 -9.99
N GLU A 83 -6.04 -2.09 -9.77
CA GLU A 83 -7.37 -2.28 -9.16
C GLU A 83 -7.43 -1.70 -7.74
N CYS A 84 -6.39 -1.96 -6.95
CA CYS A 84 -6.28 -1.43 -5.60
C CYS A 84 -6.22 0.11 -5.59
N GLN A 85 -5.50 0.71 -6.53
CA GLN A 85 -5.37 2.15 -6.62
C GLN A 85 -6.68 2.80 -7.11
N ASP A 86 -7.30 2.25 -8.14
CA ASP A 86 -8.55 2.76 -8.68
C ASP A 86 -9.67 2.72 -7.62
N ALA A 87 -9.71 1.67 -6.80
CA ALA A 87 -10.68 1.56 -5.71
C ALA A 87 -10.51 2.65 -4.63
N VAL A 88 -9.32 3.20 -4.46
CA VAL A 88 -9.03 4.24 -3.48
C VAL A 88 -9.26 5.64 -4.06
N VAL A 89 -8.95 5.84 -5.34
CA VAL A 89 -9.05 7.17 -5.98
C VAL A 89 -10.45 7.77 -5.88
N ASP A 90 -11.48 6.95 -6.05
CA ASP A 90 -12.87 7.41 -5.95
C ASP A 90 -13.32 7.67 -4.50
N GLN A 91 -12.61 7.13 -3.51
CA GLN A 91 -12.96 7.25 -2.10
C GLN A 91 -12.20 8.37 -1.38
N VAL A 92 -11.03 8.75 -1.87
CA VAL A 92 -10.19 9.76 -1.23
C VAL A 92 -10.91 11.11 -1.01
N PRO A 93 -11.66 11.68 -1.96
CA PRO A 93 -12.42 12.89 -1.72
C PRO A 93 -13.49 12.73 -0.64
N GLN A 94 -14.15 11.59 -0.60
CA GLN A 94 -15.22 11.29 0.35
C GLN A 94 -14.66 11.06 1.77
N LEU A 95 -13.58 10.32 1.92
CA LEU A 95 -12.86 10.18 3.20
C LEU A 95 -12.38 11.53 3.71
N TYR A 96 -12.02 12.40 2.81
CA TYR A 96 -11.54 13.73 3.13
C TYR A 96 -12.65 14.64 3.63
N ASP A 97 -13.79 14.66 2.96
CA ASP A 97 -14.98 15.36 3.40
C ASP A 97 -15.48 14.78 4.74
N ASP A 98 -15.48 13.46 4.90
CA ASP A 98 -15.88 12.78 6.12
C ASP A 98 -14.96 13.08 7.31
N PHE A 99 -13.67 13.23 7.09
CA PHE A 99 -12.72 13.56 8.14
C PHE A 99 -12.95 14.95 8.73
N PHE A 100 -13.46 15.89 7.95
CA PHE A 100 -13.79 17.25 8.37
C PHE A 100 -15.28 17.47 8.65
N ILE A 101 -16.07 16.41 8.67
CA ILE A 101 -17.49 16.46 8.96
C ILE A 101 -17.76 16.99 10.36
N GLN A 102 -18.89 17.64 10.48
CA GLN A 102 -19.47 18.12 11.69
C GLN A 102 -19.50 17.03 12.78
N GLY A 103 -18.85 17.31 13.90
CA GLY A 103 -18.73 16.37 15.02
C GLY A 103 -17.34 15.76 15.19
N THR A 104 -16.43 15.93 14.25
CA THR A 104 -15.04 15.54 14.45
C THR A 104 -14.31 16.53 15.37
N PRO A 105 -13.28 16.10 16.13
CA PRO A 105 -12.52 16.98 17.01
C PRO A 105 -11.86 18.17 16.29
N TYR A 106 -11.71 18.07 14.98
CA TYR A 106 -11.05 19.09 14.16
C TYR A 106 -12.02 20.01 13.43
N TYR A 107 -13.30 19.67 13.40
CA TYR A 107 -14.30 20.48 12.73
C TYR A 107 -14.45 21.88 13.37
N GLY A 108 -14.44 22.91 12.55
CA GLY A 108 -14.59 24.30 13.02
C GLY A 108 -13.38 24.89 13.73
N LYS A 109 -12.33 24.11 14.00
CA LYS A 109 -11.09 24.64 14.56
C LYS A 109 -10.21 25.15 13.44
N GLU A 110 -9.68 26.34 13.61
CA GLU A 110 -8.58 26.82 12.77
C GLU A 110 -7.34 26.00 13.10
N HIS A 111 -7.18 24.91 12.40
CA HIS A 111 -6.03 24.05 12.55
C HIS A 111 -5.20 24.13 11.28
N HIS A 112 -3.89 24.34 11.41
CA HIS A 112 -2.99 24.43 10.26
C HIS A 112 -3.07 23.21 9.34
N LEU A 113 -3.28 22.01 9.89
CA LEU A 113 -3.51 20.79 9.11
C LEU A 113 -4.78 20.87 8.25
N ARG A 114 -5.83 21.55 8.72
CA ARG A 114 -7.05 21.73 7.92
C ARG A 114 -6.79 22.63 6.72
N ALA A 115 -6.07 23.72 6.91
CA ALA A 115 -5.73 24.63 5.81
C ALA A 115 -4.82 23.95 4.76
N GLU A 116 -3.87 23.15 5.22
CA GLU A 116 -2.98 22.39 4.36
C GLU A 116 -3.70 21.25 3.63
N LEU A 117 -4.62 20.58 4.30
CA LEU A 117 -5.36 19.47 3.73
C LEU A 117 -6.51 19.92 2.81
N THR A 118 -7.18 21.03 3.10
CA THR A 118 -8.24 21.54 2.21
C THR A 118 -7.69 22.16 0.94
N HIS A 119 -6.41 22.46 0.87
CA HIS A 119 -5.82 23.14 -0.27
C HIS A 119 -5.29 22.18 -1.36
N PRO A 120 -4.49 21.17 -1.07
CA PRO A 120 -3.89 20.29 -2.11
C PRO A 120 -4.75 19.12 -2.49
N LEU A 121 -5.60 18.68 -1.60
CA LEU A 121 -6.52 17.57 -1.84
C LEU A 121 -7.94 18.04 -2.17
N SER A 122 -8.19 19.34 -2.21
CA SER A 122 -9.18 19.83 -3.14
C SER A 122 -8.63 19.38 -4.50
N VAL A 123 -8.80 18.07 -4.71
CA VAL A 123 -8.55 17.38 -5.94
C VAL A 123 -8.90 18.41 -6.98
N ASP A 124 -7.92 18.88 -7.73
CA ASP A 124 -8.24 19.76 -8.83
C ASP A 124 -9.25 18.95 -9.62
N GLN A 125 -10.54 19.23 -9.39
CA GLN A 125 -11.66 18.48 -9.98
C GLN A 125 -11.60 18.54 -11.51
N ASN A 126 -10.69 19.37 -12.02
CA ASN A 126 -10.39 19.50 -13.42
C ASN A 126 -9.31 18.51 -13.89
N LEU A 127 -8.60 17.83 -13.00
CA LEU A 127 -7.67 16.79 -13.42
C LEU A 127 -8.44 15.50 -13.67
N PRO A 128 -8.27 14.86 -14.83
CA PRO A 128 -8.93 13.58 -15.11
C PRO A 128 -8.47 12.54 -14.08
N ALA A 129 -9.37 11.65 -13.68
CA ALA A 129 -9.08 10.55 -12.73
C ALA A 129 -7.82 9.75 -13.12
N SER A 130 -7.53 9.66 -14.43
CA SER A 130 -6.29 9.10 -14.96
C SER A 130 -5.01 9.77 -14.49
N SER A 131 -5.09 11.02 -14.01
CA SER A 131 -3.92 11.76 -13.49
C SER A 131 -3.49 11.30 -12.10
N TYR A 132 -4.38 10.65 -11.38
CA TYR A 132 -4.15 10.12 -10.01
C TYR A 132 -4.05 8.61 -9.99
N GLY A 133 -4.46 7.95 -11.08
CA GLY A 133 -4.57 6.51 -11.16
C GLY A 133 -3.23 5.81 -11.40
N PHE A 134 -3.21 4.52 -11.10
CA PHE A 134 -2.10 3.65 -11.38
C PHE A 134 -2.00 3.35 -12.88
N VAL A 135 -0.90 3.71 -13.50
CA VAL A 135 -0.62 3.42 -14.90
C VAL A 135 0.19 2.13 -14.99
N LYS A 136 -0.46 1.07 -15.48
CA LYS A 136 0.18 -0.23 -15.67
C LYS A 136 1.37 -0.12 -16.65
N GLY A 137 2.47 -0.76 -16.30
CA GLY A 137 3.71 -0.72 -17.06
C GLY A 137 4.61 0.49 -16.72
N LYS A 138 4.12 1.40 -15.88
CA LYS A 138 4.87 2.57 -15.39
C LYS A 138 5.04 2.51 -13.87
N HIS A 139 3.93 2.46 -13.14
CA HIS A 139 3.94 2.66 -11.70
C HIS A 139 4.29 1.41 -10.89
N GLU A 140 4.50 0.26 -11.53
CA GLU A 140 5.10 -0.92 -10.92
C GLU A 140 6.60 -0.73 -10.62
N TYR A 141 7.24 0.25 -11.25
CA TYR A 141 8.66 0.53 -11.14
C TYR A 141 8.89 1.99 -10.76
N PHE A 142 9.88 2.24 -9.94
CA PHE A 142 10.35 3.60 -9.70
C PHE A 142 11.25 4.08 -10.85
N PRO A 143 11.19 5.37 -11.23
CA PRO A 143 12.11 5.92 -12.21
C PRO A 143 13.55 5.86 -11.68
N PHE A 144 14.51 5.75 -12.57
CA PHE A 144 15.89 5.95 -12.20
C PHE A 144 16.10 7.41 -11.79
N PRO A 145 16.85 7.67 -10.69
CA PRO A 145 17.23 9.03 -10.34
C PRO A 145 17.95 9.75 -11.49
N LYS A 146 17.65 11.02 -11.67
CA LYS A 146 18.18 11.78 -12.80
C LYS A 146 19.72 11.84 -12.79
N ASP A 147 20.31 12.03 -11.63
CA ASP A 147 21.76 12.06 -11.44
C ASP A 147 22.44 10.75 -11.87
N VAL A 148 21.79 9.62 -11.65
CA VAL A 148 22.30 8.29 -12.08
C VAL A 148 22.30 8.19 -13.60
N ILE A 149 21.24 8.68 -14.28
CA ILE A 149 21.15 8.70 -15.74
C ILE A 149 22.19 9.67 -16.31
N ASP A 150 22.33 10.85 -15.72
CA ASP A 150 23.27 11.88 -16.20
C ASP A 150 24.74 11.42 -16.11
N LEU A 151 25.05 10.54 -15.14
CA LEU A 151 26.37 9.94 -14.98
C LEU A 151 26.66 8.75 -15.90
N ASN A 152 25.64 8.11 -16.41
CA ASN A 152 25.77 6.93 -17.28
C ASN A 152 24.98 7.10 -18.59
N LYS A 153 25.69 7.48 -19.64
CA LYS A 153 25.10 7.76 -20.96
C LYS A 153 24.43 6.55 -21.63
N GLU A 154 24.76 5.34 -21.20
CA GLU A 154 24.17 4.10 -21.71
C GLU A 154 22.89 3.72 -20.95
N LEU A 155 22.61 4.39 -19.82
CA LEU A 155 21.41 4.15 -19.03
C LEU A 155 20.28 5.06 -19.52
N HIS A 156 19.20 4.46 -19.93
CA HIS A 156 17.99 5.16 -20.32
C HIS A 156 16.88 4.97 -19.28
N GLN A 157 16.02 5.97 -19.16
CA GLN A 157 14.87 5.88 -18.27
C GLN A 157 13.92 4.76 -18.70
N LEU A 158 13.27 4.15 -17.73
CA LEU A 158 12.26 3.12 -17.98
C LEU A 158 11.10 3.65 -18.83
N ASN A 159 10.51 2.78 -19.65
CA ASN A 159 9.34 3.11 -20.45
C ASN A 159 8.21 3.70 -19.58
N GLY A 160 7.60 4.75 -20.06
CA GLY A 160 6.58 5.49 -19.30
C GLY A 160 7.13 6.60 -18.41
N TRP A 161 8.43 6.63 -18.12
CA TRP A 161 9.12 7.67 -17.35
C TRP A 161 10.04 8.55 -18.22
N ALA A 162 10.22 8.19 -19.49
CA ALA A 162 11.20 8.81 -20.38
C ALA A 162 10.90 10.26 -20.79
N ASN A 163 9.72 10.80 -20.46
CA ASN A 163 9.26 12.12 -20.93
C ASN A 163 8.80 13.05 -19.78
N ASN A 164 9.37 12.93 -18.61
CA ASN A 164 9.08 13.86 -17.50
C ASN A 164 10.29 14.73 -17.17
#